data_8a01bc39024b52435f2af0304fab61a7
#
_entry.id   8a01bc39024b52435f2af0304fab61a7
#
_cell.length_a   1.000
_cell.length_b   1.000
_cell.length_c   1.000
_cell.angle_alpha   90.00
_cell.angle_beta   90.00
_cell.angle_gamma   90.00
#
_symmetry.space_group_name_H-M   'P 1'
#
loop_
_entity.id
_entity.type
_entity.pdbx_description
1 polymer ?
#
loop_
_entity_poly.entity_id
_entity_poly.type
_entity_poly.pdbx_seq_one_letter_code
_entity_poly.pdbx_strand_id
1 'polypeptide(L)'
;MKKRLLRLLFLSGTLLTLLTACEYDFNVPMPPTPIPPAGDTISYSQDIQPIFNVSCTNCHAGSIPPTLLTGQSYSALVPAYVVAESPETSELYIVCKPGGSMASHTSAADLNLIYRWIYAGAKND
;
A
#
# COMPACT_ATOMS: atom_id res chain seq x y z
N MET A 1 -7.45 49.21 35.96
CA MET A 1 -8.10 48.43 34.90
C MET A 1 -7.17 48.12 33.72
N LYS A 2 -6.47 49.06 33.13
CA LYS A 2 -5.58 48.89 31.97
C LYS A 2 -4.49 47.80 32.15
N LYS A 3 -3.84 47.71 33.32
CA LYS A 3 -2.78 46.72 33.59
C LYS A 3 -3.32 45.27 33.65
N ARG A 4 -4.56 45.06 34.10
CA ARG A 4 -5.18 43.71 34.13
C ARG A 4 -5.59 43.25 32.74
N LEU A 5 -6.12 44.17 31.92
CA LEU A 5 -6.49 43.92 30.54
C LEU A 5 -5.25 43.53 29.68
N LEU A 6 -4.14 44.27 29.89
CA LEU A 6 -2.89 44.00 29.19
C LEU A 6 -2.31 42.60 29.55
N ARG A 7 -2.39 42.19 30.84
CA ARG A 7 -1.95 40.83 31.25
C ARG A 7 -2.82 39.72 30.68
N LEU A 8 -4.13 39.95 30.55
CA LEU A 8 -5.03 38.95 29.94
C LEU A 8 -4.77 38.81 28.43
N LEU A 9 -4.44 39.90 27.74
CA LEU A 9 -4.08 39.88 26.33
C LEU A 9 -2.75 39.16 26.09
N PHE A 10 -1.74 39.33 26.96
CA PHE A 10 -0.47 38.61 26.87
C PHE A 10 -0.64 37.12 27.16
N LEU A 11 -1.43 36.73 28.17
CA LEU A 11 -1.73 35.34 28.49
C LEU A 11 -2.52 34.63 27.37
N SER A 12 -3.45 35.31 26.74
CA SER A 12 -4.22 34.80 25.60
C SER A 12 -3.34 34.61 24.37
N GLY A 13 -2.42 35.54 24.10
CA GLY A 13 -1.50 35.47 22.98
C GLY A 13 -0.50 34.33 23.11
N THR A 14 0.05 34.08 24.31
CA THR A 14 0.97 32.97 24.56
C THR A 14 0.28 31.61 24.51
N LEU A 15 -0.99 31.52 24.93
CA LEU A 15 -1.76 30.26 24.83
C LEU A 15 -2.06 29.88 23.38
N LEU A 16 -2.30 30.86 22.50
CA LEU A 16 -2.62 30.63 21.11
C LEU A 16 -1.41 30.10 20.29
N THR A 17 -0.19 30.50 20.68
CA THR A 17 1.05 30.03 20.01
C THR A 17 1.44 28.60 20.37
N LEU A 18 0.89 28.02 21.46
CA LEU A 18 1.16 26.65 21.87
C LEU A 18 0.31 25.61 21.11
N LEU A 19 -0.67 26.06 20.31
CA LEU A 19 -1.56 25.18 19.55
C LEU A 19 -1.09 24.92 18.11
N THR A 20 0.01 25.54 17.68
CA THR A 20 0.66 25.19 16.41
C THR A 20 1.60 24.00 16.64
N ALA A 21 1.05 22.84 17.02
CA ALA A 21 1.76 21.60 16.90
C ALA A 21 1.94 21.32 15.41
N CYS A 22 3.17 21.36 14.93
CA CYS A 22 3.50 20.85 13.61
C CYS A 22 3.13 19.37 13.58
N GLU A 23 2.10 18.98 12.83
CA GLU A 23 1.94 17.61 12.39
C GLU A 23 3.15 17.30 11.50
N TYR A 24 4.12 16.59 12.06
CA TYR A 24 5.26 16.11 11.31
C TYR A 24 4.82 14.83 10.61
N ASP A 25 4.46 14.96 9.34
CA ASP A 25 4.21 13.81 8.48
C ASP A 25 5.56 13.13 8.18
N PHE A 26 5.85 12.08 8.97
CA PHE A 26 7.07 11.31 8.84
C PHE A 26 6.90 10.35 7.65
N ASN A 27 7.13 10.86 6.45
CA ASN A 27 7.34 10.02 5.27
C ASN A 27 8.64 9.24 5.49
N VAL A 28 8.54 8.09 6.16
CA VAL A 28 9.64 7.12 6.16
C VAL A 28 9.80 6.68 4.71
N PRO A 29 10.92 6.98 4.04
CA PRO A 29 11.22 6.32 2.78
C PRO A 29 11.18 4.83 3.07
N MET A 30 10.31 4.08 2.37
CA MET A 30 10.29 2.62 2.51
C MET A 30 11.74 2.16 2.26
N PRO A 31 12.40 1.49 3.22
CA PRO A 31 13.73 0.97 2.97
C PRO A 31 13.66 0.17 1.68
N PRO A 32 14.68 0.23 0.81
CA PRO A 32 14.71 -0.58 -0.39
C PRO A 32 14.39 -2.01 0.04
N THR A 33 13.31 -2.56 -0.52
CA THR A 33 12.86 -3.91 -0.19
C THR A 33 14.07 -4.82 -0.38
N PRO A 34 14.51 -5.54 0.66
CA PRO A 34 15.65 -6.44 0.52
C PRO A 34 15.32 -7.38 -0.64
N ILE A 35 16.19 -7.42 -1.65
CA ILE A 35 16.10 -8.44 -2.70
C ILE A 35 16.05 -9.78 -1.95
N PRO A 36 14.98 -10.59 -2.10
CA PRO A 36 14.86 -11.84 -1.37
C PRO A 36 16.09 -12.70 -1.64
N PRO A 37 16.63 -13.38 -0.62
CA PRO A 37 17.66 -14.38 -0.89
C PRO A 37 17.10 -15.36 -1.92
N ALA A 38 17.91 -15.71 -2.92
CA ALA A 38 17.59 -16.70 -3.94
C ALA A 38 17.30 -18.04 -3.22
N GLY A 39 16.03 -18.38 -3.04
CA GLY A 39 15.64 -19.59 -2.30
C GLY A 39 14.15 -19.70 -2.00
N ASP A 40 13.47 -18.61 -1.76
CA ASP A 40 12.02 -18.66 -1.49
C ASP A 40 11.23 -18.43 -2.78
N THR A 41 10.77 -19.51 -3.38
CA THR A 41 9.85 -19.45 -4.52
C THR A 41 8.48 -19.00 -4.00
N ILE A 42 8.00 -17.85 -4.44
CA ILE A 42 6.64 -17.39 -4.13
C ILE A 42 5.69 -18.12 -5.10
N SER A 43 4.77 -18.89 -4.55
CA SER A 43 3.74 -19.58 -5.33
C SER A 43 2.52 -18.68 -5.53
N TYR A 44 2.03 -18.60 -6.76
CA TYR A 44 0.81 -17.86 -7.02
C TYR A 44 -0.39 -18.46 -6.27
N SER A 45 -0.55 -19.75 -6.33
CA SER A 45 -1.69 -20.44 -5.74
C SER A 45 -1.68 -20.44 -4.22
N GLN A 46 -0.50 -20.50 -3.59
CA GLN A 46 -0.35 -20.63 -2.14
C GLN A 46 -0.13 -19.30 -1.42
N ASP A 47 0.54 -18.33 -2.08
CA ASP A 47 0.94 -17.08 -1.43
C ASP A 47 0.17 -15.87 -1.96
N ILE A 48 -0.11 -15.80 -3.27
CA ILE A 48 -0.72 -14.62 -3.89
C ILE A 48 -2.25 -14.71 -3.93
N GLN A 49 -2.80 -15.82 -4.40
CA GLN A 49 -4.26 -16.02 -4.50
C GLN A 49 -4.98 -15.85 -3.14
N PRO A 50 -4.45 -16.33 -2.01
CA PRO A 50 -5.06 -16.08 -0.70
C PRO A 50 -5.19 -14.61 -0.34
N ILE A 51 -4.22 -13.75 -0.72
CA ILE A 51 -4.31 -12.30 -0.52
C ILE A 51 -5.55 -11.75 -1.22
N PHE A 52 -5.77 -12.12 -2.46
CA PHE A 52 -6.93 -11.67 -3.22
C PHE A 52 -8.24 -12.15 -2.62
N ASN A 53 -8.31 -13.42 -2.20
CA ASN A 53 -9.50 -14.01 -1.61
C ASN A 53 -9.95 -13.30 -0.32
N VAL A 54 -8.99 -12.83 0.49
CA VAL A 54 -9.28 -12.17 1.76
C VAL A 54 -9.56 -10.68 1.59
N SER A 55 -8.76 -9.99 0.78
CA SER A 55 -8.70 -8.53 0.77
C SER A 55 -9.37 -7.89 -0.45
N CYS A 56 -9.52 -8.60 -1.57
CA CYS A 56 -9.85 -7.97 -2.84
C CYS A 56 -11.17 -8.45 -3.46
N THR A 57 -11.55 -9.71 -3.26
CA THR A 57 -12.72 -10.31 -3.92
C THR A 57 -14.05 -9.72 -3.48
N ASN A 58 -14.12 -8.99 -2.36
CA ASN A 58 -15.34 -8.26 -1.97
C ASN A 58 -15.79 -7.27 -3.06
N CYS A 59 -14.85 -6.71 -3.81
CA CYS A 59 -15.13 -5.78 -4.92
C CYS A 59 -14.80 -6.40 -6.28
N HIS A 60 -13.73 -7.19 -6.36
CA HIS A 60 -13.18 -7.73 -7.61
C HIS A 60 -13.64 -9.18 -7.90
N ALA A 61 -14.91 -9.48 -7.61
CA ALA A 61 -15.54 -10.79 -7.89
C ALA A 61 -16.23 -10.87 -9.27
N GLY A 62 -15.77 -10.07 -10.24
CA GLY A 62 -16.28 -10.07 -11.62
C GLY A 62 -17.08 -8.83 -12.03
N SER A 63 -17.64 -8.06 -11.09
CA SER A 63 -18.36 -6.81 -11.40
C SER A 63 -17.43 -5.62 -11.63
N ILE A 64 -16.29 -5.61 -10.95
CA ILE A 64 -15.25 -4.56 -11.07
C ILE A 64 -13.97 -5.22 -11.56
N PRO A 65 -13.46 -4.87 -12.75
CA PRO A 65 -12.20 -5.43 -13.26
C PRO A 65 -10.99 -4.94 -12.45
N PRO A 66 -9.92 -5.77 -12.42
CA PRO A 66 -9.85 -7.15 -12.88
C PRO A 66 -10.63 -8.12 -11.96
N THR A 67 -11.11 -9.27 -12.48
CA THR A 67 -11.63 -10.34 -11.62
C THR A 67 -10.49 -11.02 -10.87
N LEU A 68 -10.62 -11.12 -9.54
CA LEU A 68 -9.58 -11.71 -8.68
C LEU A 68 -10.01 -13.05 -8.05
N LEU A 69 -11.07 -13.65 -8.59
CA LEU A 69 -11.54 -14.96 -8.17
C LEU A 69 -10.54 -16.06 -8.48
N THR A 70 -10.47 -17.04 -7.59
CA THR A 70 -9.64 -18.24 -7.78
C THR A 70 -9.93 -18.89 -9.15
N GLY A 71 -8.87 -19.22 -9.88
CA GLY A 71 -8.93 -19.81 -11.21
C GLY A 71 -9.15 -18.79 -12.35
N GLN A 72 -9.45 -17.52 -12.06
CA GLN A 72 -9.63 -16.47 -13.07
C GLN A 72 -8.62 -15.32 -12.92
N SER A 73 -8.17 -15.07 -11.70
CA SER A 73 -7.36 -13.92 -11.33
C SER A 73 -6.04 -13.84 -12.10
N TYR A 74 -5.34 -14.95 -12.26
CA TYR A 74 -4.05 -14.96 -12.97
C TYR A 74 -4.19 -14.45 -14.42
N SER A 75 -5.11 -15.03 -15.18
CA SER A 75 -5.33 -14.63 -16.58
C SER A 75 -5.92 -13.20 -16.70
N ALA A 76 -6.61 -12.72 -15.68
CA ALA A 76 -7.10 -11.35 -15.64
C ALA A 76 -5.98 -10.34 -15.31
N LEU A 77 -4.95 -10.77 -14.59
CA LEU A 77 -3.85 -9.90 -14.17
C LEU A 77 -2.68 -9.89 -15.16
N VAL A 78 -2.30 -11.06 -15.69
CA VAL A 78 -1.11 -11.20 -16.53
C VAL A 78 -1.51 -11.36 -18.00
N PRO A 79 -1.05 -10.52 -18.92
CA PRO A 79 -0.08 -9.42 -18.74
C PRO A 79 -0.72 -8.05 -18.50
N ALA A 80 -2.04 -7.93 -18.38
CA ALA A 80 -2.75 -6.64 -18.44
C ALA A 80 -2.38 -5.67 -17.29
N TYR A 81 -2.20 -6.19 -16.08
CA TYR A 81 -1.90 -5.42 -14.86
C TYR A 81 -0.56 -5.79 -14.23
N VAL A 82 0.11 -6.82 -14.76
CA VAL A 82 1.37 -7.34 -14.24
C VAL A 82 2.34 -7.55 -15.39
N VAL A 83 3.49 -6.89 -15.29
CA VAL A 83 4.64 -7.08 -16.18
C VAL A 83 5.66 -7.93 -15.43
N ALA A 84 5.89 -9.14 -15.90
CA ALA A 84 6.84 -10.07 -15.29
C ALA A 84 8.22 -9.41 -15.11
N GLU A 85 8.88 -9.69 -13.98
CA GLU A 85 10.19 -9.15 -13.58
C GLU A 85 10.24 -7.62 -13.37
N SER A 86 9.09 -6.92 -13.47
CA SER A 86 9.04 -5.45 -13.42
C SER A 86 7.95 -4.94 -12.46
N PRO A 87 8.10 -5.10 -11.13
CA PRO A 87 7.09 -4.69 -10.16
C PRO A 87 6.74 -3.20 -10.27
N GLU A 88 7.74 -2.34 -10.40
CA GLU A 88 7.56 -0.87 -10.38
C GLU A 88 6.75 -0.34 -11.58
N THR A 89 6.63 -1.12 -12.64
CA THR A 89 5.81 -0.80 -13.83
C THR A 89 4.50 -1.59 -13.87
N SER A 90 4.33 -2.54 -12.96
CA SER A 90 3.11 -3.34 -12.84
C SER A 90 2.01 -2.57 -12.15
N GLU A 91 0.87 -2.38 -12.80
CA GLU A 91 -0.28 -1.64 -12.27
C GLU A 91 -0.75 -2.23 -10.94
N LEU A 92 -0.80 -3.55 -10.82
CA LEU A 92 -1.14 -4.23 -9.58
C LEU A 92 -0.31 -3.72 -8.39
N TYR A 93 1.01 -3.63 -8.55
CA TYR A 93 1.88 -3.13 -7.48
C TYR A 93 1.67 -1.62 -7.24
N ILE A 94 1.54 -0.84 -8.32
CA ILE A 94 1.38 0.61 -8.26
C ILE A 94 0.13 1.00 -7.47
N VAL A 95 -0.99 0.32 -7.68
CA VAL A 95 -2.24 0.64 -6.97
C VAL A 95 -2.25 0.15 -5.52
N CYS A 96 -1.47 -0.89 -5.20
CA CYS A 96 -1.39 -1.47 -3.87
C CYS A 96 -0.36 -0.80 -2.95
N LYS A 97 0.67 -0.15 -3.49
CA LYS A 97 1.71 0.51 -2.68
C LYS A 97 1.18 1.77 -1.97
N PRO A 98 1.87 2.28 -0.93
CA PRO A 98 1.47 3.50 -0.24
C PRO A 98 1.21 4.66 -1.20
N GLY A 99 0.04 5.28 -1.06
CA GLY A 99 -0.46 6.32 -1.97
C GLY A 99 -1.23 5.80 -3.19
N GLY A 100 -1.25 4.50 -3.43
CA GLY A 100 -2.08 3.88 -4.48
C GLY A 100 -3.55 3.74 -4.06
N SER A 101 -4.44 3.57 -5.03
CA SER A 101 -5.90 3.50 -4.81
C SER A 101 -6.35 2.29 -3.98
N MET A 102 -5.56 1.20 -3.95
CA MET A 102 -5.84 -0.02 -3.19
C MET A 102 -4.97 -0.16 -1.94
N ALA A 103 -4.17 0.84 -1.58
CA ALA A 103 -3.24 0.79 -0.47
C ALA A 103 -3.90 0.47 0.89
N SER A 104 -5.14 0.93 1.12
CA SER A 104 -5.89 0.64 2.34
C SER A 104 -6.35 -0.82 2.47
N HIS A 105 -6.31 -1.59 1.39
CA HIS A 105 -6.71 -2.99 1.32
C HIS A 105 -5.53 -3.96 1.24
N THR A 106 -4.29 -3.44 1.29
CA THR A 106 -3.08 -4.25 1.14
C THR A 106 -2.17 -4.02 2.34
N SER A 107 -1.86 -5.07 3.09
CA SER A 107 -0.89 -4.98 4.16
C SER A 107 0.54 -4.85 3.61
N ALA A 108 1.48 -4.36 4.44
CA ALA A 108 2.89 -4.29 4.03
C ALA A 108 3.49 -5.68 3.72
N ALA A 109 3.01 -6.72 4.42
CA ALA A 109 3.41 -8.11 4.17
C ALA A 109 2.90 -8.61 2.82
N ASP A 110 1.61 -8.38 2.52
CA ASP A 110 1.00 -8.77 1.25
C ASP A 110 1.65 -8.03 0.07
N LEU A 111 1.89 -6.73 0.24
CA LEU A 111 2.59 -5.92 -0.77
C LEU A 111 3.98 -6.46 -1.08
N ASN A 112 4.71 -6.92 -0.06
CA ASN A 112 6.02 -7.54 -0.25
C ASN A 112 5.92 -8.87 -1.01
N LEU A 113 4.93 -9.71 -0.72
CA LEU A 113 4.68 -10.96 -1.45
C LEU A 113 4.35 -10.68 -2.92
N ILE A 114 3.46 -9.72 -3.20
CA ILE A 114 3.11 -9.30 -4.57
C ILE A 114 4.35 -8.80 -5.31
N TYR A 115 5.17 -7.94 -4.69
CA TYR A 115 6.40 -7.44 -5.28
C TYR A 115 7.34 -8.58 -5.67
N ARG A 116 7.61 -9.49 -4.73
CA ARG A 116 8.52 -10.62 -4.92
C ARG A 116 8.04 -11.58 -5.98
N TRP A 117 6.74 -11.87 -6.02
CA TRP A 117 6.15 -12.72 -7.05
C TRP A 117 6.32 -12.11 -8.44
N ILE A 118 6.04 -10.83 -8.61
CA ILE A 118 6.24 -10.13 -9.90
C ILE A 118 7.72 -10.14 -10.27
N TYR A 119 8.61 -9.82 -9.32
CA TYR A 119 10.05 -9.79 -9.53
C TYR A 119 10.61 -11.16 -9.95
N ALA A 120 10.06 -12.24 -9.41
CA ALA A 120 10.44 -13.62 -9.76
C ALA A 120 9.85 -14.11 -11.09
N GLY A 121 9.19 -13.25 -11.86
CA GLY A 121 8.63 -13.54 -13.17
C GLY A 121 7.15 -13.84 -13.20
N ALA A 122 6.40 -13.53 -12.13
CA ALA A 122 4.94 -13.62 -12.04
C ALA A 122 4.40 -14.99 -12.53
N LYS A 123 4.95 -16.09 -12.06
CA LYS A 123 4.58 -17.44 -12.49
C LYS A 123 3.22 -17.86 -11.95
N ASN A 124 2.54 -18.74 -12.70
CA ASN A 124 1.27 -19.36 -12.32
C ASN A 124 1.54 -20.80 -11.85
N ASP A 125 1.87 -20.96 -10.58
CA ASP A 125 2.26 -22.26 -9.99
C ASP A 125 1.50 -22.57 -8.69
#